data_efc2ffcdb3e6128b42acee5a4a7456b7
#
_entry.id   efc2ffcdb3e6128b42acee5a4a7456b7
#
_cell.length_a   1.000
_cell.length_b   1.000
_cell.length_c   1.000
_cell.angle_alpha   90.00
_cell.angle_beta   90.00
_cell.angle_gamma   90.00
#
_symmetry.space_group_name_H-M   'P 1'
#
loop_
_entity.id
_entity.type
_entity.pdbx_description
1 polymer ?
#
loop_
_entity_poly.entity_id
_entity_poly.type
_entity_poly.pdbx_seq_one_letter_code
_entity_poly.pdbx_strand_id
1 'polypeptide(L)'
;MPGPAPKPADQRLRRNAPMANTVKLPAEGRKGAAPKWPLHCEKPEIWDELWALPQAVMWERQGWTRTLARYAKLVVDTERSDEVTGKELSEIRQLEIEFGITPKAMRHLQWEVVSDEVDEVRQEKSKPAKRRVLKAVPDAVEA
;
A
#
# COMPACT_ATOMS: atom_id res chain seq x y z
N MET A 1 -2.24 -16.86 -18.88
CA MET A 1 -1.06 -16.14 -18.35
C MET A 1 -1.52 -14.82 -17.76
N PRO A 2 -1.35 -14.54 -16.47
CA PRO A 2 -1.64 -13.21 -15.95
C PRO A 2 -0.68 -12.21 -16.57
N GLY A 3 -1.19 -11.05 -16.99
CA GLY A 3 -0.38 -9.98 -17.56
C GLY A 3 0.62 -9.38 -16.57
N PRO A 4 1.62 -8.62 -17.04
CA PRO A 4 2.59 -7.96 -16.17
C PRO A 4 1.88 -6.98 -15.23
N ALA A 5 2.44 -6.81 -14.03
CA ALA A 5 1.93 -5.87 -13.05
C ALA A 5 1.84 -4.43 -13.63
N PRO A 6 0.80 -3.66 -13.32
CA PRO A 6 0.65 -2.30 -13.81
C PRO A 6 1.83 -1.42 -13.37
N LYS A 7 2.28 -0.54 -14.26
CA LYS A 7 3.36 0.42 -13.96
C LYS A 7 2.90 1.41 -12.89
N PRO A 8 3.81 1.92 -12.04
CA PRO A 8 3.53 3.03 -11.14
C PRO A 8 2.88 4.21 -11.86
N ALA A 9 2.04 4.95 -11.17
CA ALA A 9 1.24 6.03 -11.77
C ALA A 9 2.09 7.14 -12.43
N ASP A 10 3.28 7.40 -11.90
CA ASP A 10 4.27 8.37 -12.39
C ASP A 10 4.97 7.94 -13.69
N GLN A 11 5.03 6.64 -13.96
CA GLN A 11 5.65 6.06 -15.16
C GLN A 11 4.66 5.79 -16.31
N ARG A 12 3.38 6.12 -16.13
CA ARG A 12 2.37 5.97 -17.16
C ARG A 12 2.41 7.14 -18.14
N LEU A 13 2.66 6.86 -19.41
CA LEU A 13 2.71 7.85 -20.49
C LEU A 13 1.38 8.58 -20.77
N ARG A 14 0.26 8.04 -20.32
CA ARG A 14 -1.06 8.66 -20.49
C ARG A 14 -1.37 9.57 -19.29
N ARG A 15 -1.21 10.86 -19.45
CA ARG A 15 -1.57 11.89 -18.46
C ARG A 15 -3.05 11.91 -18.07
N ASN A 16 -3.94 11.36 -18.90
CA ASN A 16 -5.39 11.33 -18.70
C ASN A 16 -5.92 9.96 -18.29
N ALA A 17 -5.06 8.96 -18.05
CA ALA A 17 -5.55 7.79 -17.34
C ALA A 17 -5.95 8.27 -15.93
N PRO A 18 -7.20 8.11 -15.49
CA PRO A 18 -7.53 8.41 -14.10
C PRO A 18 -6.48 7.69 -13.27
N MET A 19 -5.95 8.37 -12.25
CA MET A 19 -5.13 7.73 -11.23
C MET A 19 -6.04 6.70 -10.59
N ALA A 20 -6.09 5.53 -11.22
CA ALA A 20 -7.02 4.50 -10.88
C ALA A 20 -6.69 4.11 -9.44
N ASN A 21 -7.57 4.46 -8.54
CA ASN A 21 -7.76 3.88 -7.20
C ASN A 21 -6.50 3.43 -6.45
N THR A 22 -5.35 4.08 -6.66
CA THR A 22 -4.15 3.76 -5.90
C THR A 22 -4.37 4.20 -4.45
N VAL A 23 -4.38 3.25 -3.55
CA VAL A 23 -4.50 3.51 -2.12
C VAL A 23 -3.13 3.87 -1.58
N LYS A 24 -3.01 5.05 -1.01
CA LYS A 24 -1.80 5.49 -0.34
C LYS A 24 -1.79 4.98 1.10
N LEU A 25 -0.72 4.33 1.47
CA LEU A 25 -0.47 3.82 2.81
C LEU A 25 0.60 4.67 3.48
N PRO A 26 0.40 5.09 4.73
CA PRO A 26 1.41 5.85 5.46
C PRO A 26 2.63 4.96 5.73
N ALA A 27 3.84 5.49 5.49
CA ALA A 27 5.08 4.75 5.75
C ALA A 27 5.25 4.40 7.23
N GLU A 28 4.69 5.20 8.10
CA GLU A 28 4.69 5.01 9.56
C GLU A 28 3.82 3.82 10.01
N GLY A 29 3.02 3.27 9.08
CA GLY A 29 2.08 2.21 9.39
C GLY A 29 0.83 2.68 10.12
N ARG A 30 0.18 1.73 10.77
CA ARG A 30 -1.04 1.97 11.55
C ARG A 30 -0.70 2.59 12.91
N LYS A 31 -1.52 3.53 13.35
CA LYS A 31 -1.43 4.10 14.70
C LYS A 31 -2.09 3.17 15.72
N GLY A 32 -1.40 2.92 16.83
CA GLY A 32 -1.89 2.11 17.95
C GLY A 32 -1.35 0.69 17.99
N ALA A 33 -1.58 0.02 19.10
CA ALA A 33 -1.14 -1.36 19.32
C ALA A 33 -1.88 -2.36 18.42
N ALA A 34 -1.26 -3.52 18.19
CA ALA A 34 -1.92 -4.59 17.46
C ALA A 34 -3.25 -4.98 18.10
N PRO A 35 -4.27 -5.36 17.31
CA PRO A 35 -5.53 -5.85 17.85
C PRO A 35 -5.32 -7.08 18.74
N LYS A 36 -6.27 -7.28 19.65
CA LYS A 36 -6.25 -8.47 20.49
C LYS A 36 -6.21 -9.73 19.62
N TRP A 37 -5.33 -10.66 20.01
CA TRP A 37 -5.20 -11.95 19.32
C TRP A 37 -6.54 -12.71 19.30
N PRO A 38 -7.07 -13.09 18.13
CA PRO A 38 -8.42 -13.63 18.03
C PRO A 38 -8.52 -15.16 18.10
N LEU A 39 -7.39 -15.88 18.15
CA LEU A 39 -7.36 -17.33 18.20
C LEU A 39 -7.15 -17.83 19.64
N HIS A 40 -7.50 -19.10 19.91
CA HIS A 40 -7.36 -19.68 21.23
C HIS A 40 -5.94 -20.14 21.59
N CYS A 41 -5.03 -20.19 20.60
CA CYS A 41 -3.63 -20.50 20.83
C CYS A 41 -2.85 -19.25 21.29
N GLU A 42 -1.62 -19.48 21.74
CA GLU A 42 -0.71 -18.40 22.14
C GLU A 42 -0.46 -17.42 21.00
N LYS A 43 -0.41 -16.13 21.34
CA LYS A 43 -0.12 -15.07 20.39
C LYS A 43 1.35 -15.16 19.93
N PRO A 44 1.64 -15.32 18.63
CA PRO A 44 3.01 -15.32 18.13
C PRO A 44 3.58 -13.90 18.09
N GLU A 45 4.91 -13.76 18.22
CA GLU A 45 5.61 -12.47 18.19
C GLU A 45 5.40 -11.73 16.86
N ILE A 46 5.38 -12.45 15.74
CA ILE A 46 5.13 -11.90 14.40
C ILE A 46 3.81 -11.13 14.30
N TRP A 47 2.86 -11.35 15.22
CA TRP A 47 1.58 -10.63 15.23
C TRP A 47 1.77 -9.12 15.37
N ASP A 48 2.59 -8.70 16.30
CA ASP A 48 2.84 -7.28 16.54
C ASP A 48 3.63 -6.67 15.39
N GLU A 49 4.57 -7.42 14.80
CA GLU A 49 5.35 -7.00 13.63
C GLU A 49 4.46 -6.79 12.40
N LEU A 50 3.54 -7.70 12.13
CA LEU A 50 2.59 -7.58 11.01
C LEU A 50 1.73 -6.32 11.15
N TRP A 51 1.22 -6.05 12.35
CA TRP A 51 0.37 -4.89 12.59
C TRP A 51 1.13 -3.55 12.64
N ALA A 52 2.44 -3.57 12.66
CA ALA A 52 3.31 -2.40 12.49
C ALA A 52 3.53 -2.02 11.01
N LEU A 53 3.22 -2.91 10.07
CA LEU A 53 3.41 -2.67 8.65
C LEU A 53 2.42 -1.62 8.10
N PRO A 54 2.80 -0.86 7.05
CA PRO A 54 1.90 0.07 6.36
C PRO A 54 0.59 -0.56 5.89
N GLN A 55 0.64 -1.81 5.43
CA GLN A 55 -0.51 -2.58 4.96
C GLN A 55 -1.57 -2.81 6.03
N ALA A 56 -1.19 -2.78 7.30
CA ALA A 56 -2.10 -2.99 8.43
C ALA A 56 -3.28 -2.00 8.46
N VAL A 57 -3.11 -0.80 7.89
CA VAL A 57 -4.18 0.17 7.71
C VAL A 57 -5.33 -0.41 6.88
N MET A 58 -5.00 -1.15 5.81
CA MET A 58 -6.00 -1.78 4.96
C MET A 58 -6.59 -3.02 5.59
N TRP A 59 -5.78 -3.83 6.28
CA TRP A 59 -6.27 -5.01 6.99
C TRP A 59 -7.28 -4.66 8.07
N GLU A 60 -7.06 -3.57 8.81
CA GLU A 60 -8.01 -3.05 9.78
C GLU A 60 -9.30 -2.57 9.11
N ARG A 61 -9.19 -1.77 8.05
CA ARG A 61 -10.34 -1.25 7.29
C ARG A 61 -11.22 -2.37 6.73
N GLN A 62 -10.61 -3.48 6.31
CA GLN A 62 -11.32 -4.61 5.73
C GLN A 62 -11.73 -5.67 6.76
N GLY A 63 -11.33 -5.51 8.02
CA GLY A 63 -11.67 -6.44 9.10
C GLY A 63 -10.97 -7.80 9.00
N TRP A 64 -9.78 -7.87 8.40
CA TRP A 64 -9.05 -9.12 8.16
C TRP A 64 -8.30 -9.67 9.37
N THR A 65 -8.60 -9.19 10.57
CA THR A 65 -7.90 -9.57 11.80
C THR A 65 -7.81 -11.09 12.00
N ARG A 66 -8.93 -11.81 11.83
CA ARG A 66 -8.95 -13.27 12.04
C ARG A 66 -8.21 -14.03 10.94
N THR A 67 -8.29 -13.58 9.70
CA THR A 67 -7.61 -14.19 8.55
C THR A 67 -6.10 -13.99 8.67
N LEU A 68 -5.67 -12.79 9.02
CA LEU A 68 -4.27 -12.48 9.28
C LEU A 68 -3.70 -13.28 10.45
N ALA A 69 -4.52 -13.54 11.49
CA ALA A 69 -4.10 -14.39 12.62
C ALA A 69 -3.85 -15.84 12.20
N ARG A 70 -4.65 -16.39 11.29
CA ARG A 70 -4.41 -17.73 10.74
C ARG A 70 -3.11 -17.76 9.92
N TYR A 71 -2.86 -16.72 9.12
CA TYR A 71 -1.61 -16.57 8.41
C TYR A 71 -0.42 -16.53 9.37
N ALA A 72 -0.45 -15.67 10.39
CA ALA A 72 0.61 -15.57 11.39
C ALA A 72 0.88 -16.90 12.09
N LYS A 73 -0.17 -17.63 12.44
CA LYS A 73 -0.05 -18.98 13.03
C LYS A 73 0.60 -19.96 12.05
N LEU A 74 0.17 -19.99 10.79
CA LEU A 74 0.70 -20.89 9.78
C LEU A 74 2.19 -20.63 9.53
N VAL A 75 2.61 -19.38 9.45
CA VAL A 75 4.04 -19.00 9.31
C VAL A 75 4.85 -19.55 10.48
N VAL A 76 4.44 -19.28 11.71
CA VAL A 76 5.19 -19.73 12.88
C VAL A 76 5.19 -21.25 13.05
N ASP A 77 4.08 -21.92 12.72
CA ASP A 77 4.01 -23.39 12.76
C ASP A 77 5.01 -23.99 11.74
N THR A 78 5.10 -23.42 10.52
CA THR A 78 6.07 -23.87 9.50
C THR A 78 7.50 -23.57 9.88
N GLU A 79 7.79 -22.44 10.50
CA GLU A 79 9.14 -22.10 10.97
C GLU A 79 9.63 -22.99 12.12
N ARG A 80 8.72 -23.50 12.94
CA ARG A 80 9.02 -24.39 14.06
C ARG A 80 9.04 -25.87 13.68
N SER A 81 8.52 -26.20 12.51
CA SER A 81 8.43 -27.59 12.04
C SER A 81 9.72 -28.02 11.36
N ASP A 82 10.21 -29.19 11.71
CA ASP A 82 11.33 -29.83 11.01
C ASP A 82 10.92 -30.35 9.61
N GLU A 83 9.64 -30.60 9.41
CA GLU A 83 9.07 -31.06 8.14
C GLU A 83 8.03 -30.05 7.62
N VAL A 84 8.39 -29.32 6.58
CA VAL A 84 7.50 -28.36 5.92
C VAL A 84 7.04 -28.91 4.58
N THR A 85 5.74 -28.92 4.35
CA THR A 85 5.17 -29.42 3.09
C THR A 85 5.12 -28.32 2.02
N GLY A 86 5.24 -28.69 0.76
CA GLY A 86 5.08 -27.76 -0.36
C GLY A 86 3.69 -27.09 -0.40
N LYS A 87 2.67 -27.71 0.18
CA LYS A 87 1.33 -27.16 0.30
C LYS A 87 1.30 -25.98 1.27
N GLU A 88 1.91 -26.12 2.46
CA GLU A 88 2.01 -25.04 3.45
C GLU A 88 2.75 -23.85 2.91
N LEU A 89 3.89 -24.06 2.25
CA LEU A 89 4.65 -22.98 1.61
C LEU A 89 3.88 -22.30 0.48
N SER A 90 3.10 -23.06 -0.28
CA SER A 90 2.24 -22.52 -1.34
C SER A 90 1.11 -21.67 -0.76
N GLU A 91 0.49 -22.12 0.33
CA GLU A 91 -0.57 -21.37 1.02
C GLU A 91 -0.03 -20.06 1.62
N ILE A 92 1.10 -20.12 2.31
CA ILE A 92 1.78 -18.91 2.83
C ILE A 92 2.00 -17.90 1.71
N ARG A 93 2.59 -18.32 0.60
CA ARG A 93 2.85 -17.45 -0.55
C ARG A 93 1.56 -16.87 -1.14
N GLN A 94 0.47 -17.62 -1.18
CA GLN A 94 -0.81 -17.13 -1.66
C GLN A 94 -1.38 -16.08 -0.72
N LEU A 95 -1.35 -16.33 0.59
CA LEU A 95 -1.80 -15.36 1.59
C LEU A 95 -0.95 -14.07 1.59
N GLU A 96 0.35 -14.17 1.39
CA GLU A 96 1.23 -13.00 1.25
C GLU A 96 0.84 -12.11 0.05
N ILE A 97 0.41 -12.75 -1.03
CA ILE A 97 -0.11 -12.02 -2.21
C ILE A 97 -1.44 -11.35 -1.88
N GLU A 98 -2.35 -12.03 -1.21
CA GLU A 98 -3.66 -11.49 -0.85
C GLU A 98 -3.55 -10.34 0.15
N PHE A 99 -2.66 -10.46 1.14
CA PHE A 99 -2.41 -9.42 2.14
C PHE A 99 -1.54 -8.25 1.66
N GLY A 100 -0.97 -8.34 0.47
CA GLY A 100 -0.10 -7.29 -0.05
C GLY A 100 1.23 -7.18 0.68
N ILE A 101 1.76 -8.27 1.23
CA ILE A 101 3.01 -8.26 2.00
C ILE A 101 4.21 -8.05 1.08
N THR A 102 4.19 -8.63 -0.12
CA THR A 102 5.27 -8.46 -1.07
C THR A 102 5.12 -7.21 -1.95
N PRO A 103 6.21 -6.58 -2.43
CA PRO A 103 6.14 -5.43 -3.32
C PRO A 103 5.35 -5.69 -4.61
N LYS A 104 5.39 -6.91 -5.12
CA LYS A 104 4.62 -7.33 -6.29
C LYS A 104 3.12 -7.35 -5.97
N ALA A 105 2.74 -7.89 -4.82
CA ALA A 105 1.37 -7.95 -4.35
C ALA A 105 0.80 -6.55 -4.10
N MET A 106 1.55 -5.65 -3.47
CA MET A 106 1.16 -4.25 -3.28
C MET A 106 0.84 -3.57 -4.61
N ARG A 107 1.66 -3.78 -5.65
CA ARG A 107 1.38 -3.23 -6.98
C ARG A 107 0.10 -3.79 -7.60
N HIS A 108 -0.19 -5.09 -7.41
CA HIS A 108 -1.44 -5.70 -7.87
C HIS A 108 -2.66 -5.12 -7.16
N LEU A 109 -2.55 -4.91 -5.86
CA LEU A 109 -3.60 -4.29 -5.04
C LEU A 109 -3.68 -2.77 -5.22
N GLN A 110 -2.77 -2.19 -5.99
CA GLN A 110 -2.65 -0.73 -6.19
C GLN A 110 -2.43 0.01 -4.85
N TRP A 111 -1.62 -0.57 -3.97
CA TRP A 111 -1.19 0.06 -2.73
C TRP A 111 0.20 0.66 -2.91
N GLU A 112 0.36 1.89 -2.50
CA GLU A 112 1.62 2.64 -2.56
C GLU A 112 1.94 3.19 -1.17
N VAL A 113 3.12 2.87 -0.66
CA VAL A 113 3.60 3.43 0.61
C VAL A 113 4.19 4.81 0.32
N VAL A 114 3.68 5.81 1.01
CA VAL A 114 4.12 7.21 0.88
C VAL A 114 4.59 7.73 2.22
N SER A 115 5.73 8.42 2.22
CA SER A 115 6.16 9.22 3.35
C SER A 115 5.54 10.61 3.25
N ASP A 116 5.20 11.21 4.39
CA ASP A 116 4.59 12.54 4.44
C ASP A 116 5.43 13.58 3.69
N GLU A 117 6.76 13.51 3.76
CA GLU A 117 7.67 14.40 3.03
C GLU A 117 7.50 14.33 1.51
N VAL A 118 7.26 13.15 0.95
CA VAL A 118 7.07 12.97 -0.49
C VAL A 118 5.71 13.50 -0.92
N ASP A 119 4.69 13.35 -0.08
CA ASP A 119 3.36 13.90 -0.37
C ASP A 119 3.34 15.43 -0.29
N GLU A 120 4.05 16.06 0.64
CA GLU A 120 4.19 17.51 0.72
C GLU A 120 4.87 18.08 -0.53
N VAL A 121 5.99 17.51 -0.96
CA VAL A 121 6.70 17.91 -2.18
C VAL A 121 5.84 17.71 -3.43
N ARG A 122 5.03 16.65 -3.46
CA ARG A 122 4.13 16.37 -4.59
C ARG A 122 2.94 17.32 -4.63
N GLN A 123 2.38 17.69 -3.47
CA GLN A 123 1.32 18.68 -3.36
C GLN A 123 1.81 20.08 -3.72
N GLU A 124 3.02 20.45 -3.34
CA GLU A 124 3.61 21.73 -3.77
C GLU A 124 3.81 21.81 -5.29
N LYS A 125 4.27 20.72 -5.92
CA LYS A 125 4.44 20.65 -7.39
C LYS A 125 3.12 20.57 -8.15
N SER A 126 2.03 20.14 -7.53
CA SER A 126 0.71 20.03 -8.14
C SER A 126 -0.13 21.30 -8.02
N LYS A 127 0.28 22.28 -7.20
CA LYS A 127 -0.38 23.58 -7.13
C LYS A 127 -0.27 24.25 -8.50
N PRO A 128 -1.40 24.61 -9.14
CA PRO A 128 -1.34 25.25 -10.46
C PRO A 128 -0.55 26.56 -10.33
N ALA A 129 0.50 26.69 -11.14
CA ALA A 129 1.25 27.94 -11.23
C ALA A 129 0.25 29.06 -11.48
N LYS A 130 0.26 30.10 -10.62
CA LYS A 130 -0.60 31.27 -10.78
C LYS A 130 -0.44 31.74 -12.21
N ARG A 131 -1.49 31.60 -13.02
CA ARG A 131 -1.54 32.12 -14.38
C ARG A 131 -1.17 33.59 -14.30
N ARG A 132 0.00 33.97 -14.84
CA ARG A 132 0.32 35.37 -15.08
C ARG A 132 -0.75 35.87 -16.04
N VAL A 133 -1.64 36.70 -15.54
CA VAL A 133 -2.55 37.45 -16.38
C VAL A 133 -1.67 38.43 -17.15
N LEU A 134 -1.47 38.17 -18.42
CA LEU A 134 -0.87 39.13 -19.34
C LEU A 134 -1.83 40.34 -19.40
N LYS A 135 -1.43 41.47 -18.78
CA LYS A 135 -2.12 42.73 -18.99
C LYS A 135 -1.96 43.11 -20.46
N ALA A 136 -3.10 43.21 -21.15
CA ALA A 136 -3.12 43.78 -22.49
C ALA A 136 -2.54 45.20 -22.44
N VAL A 137 -1.57 45.46 -23.31
CA VAL A 137 -1.06 46.82 -23.52
C VAL A 137 -2.15 47.55 -24.28
N PRO A 138 -2.65 48.70 -23.83
CA PRO A 138 -3.60 49.49 -24.61
C PRO A 138 -2.91 49.99 -25.86
N ASP A 139 -3.52 49.79 -27.02
CA ASP A 139 -3.07 50.36 -28.28
C ASP A 139 -3.03 51.87 -28.15
N ALA A 140 -1.85 52.45 -28.41
CA ALA A 140 -1.69 53.88 -28.55
C ALA A 140 -2.41 54.32 -29.86
N VAL A 141 -3.52 55.02 -29.71
CA VAL A 141 -4.18 55.68 -30.80
C VAL A 141 -3.33 56.89 -31.11
N GLU A 142 -2.65 56.89 -32.25
CA GLU A 142 -2.10 58.09 -32.85
C GLU A 142 -3.21 58.92 -33.44
N ALA A 143 -3.21 60.16 -33.07
CA ALA A 143 -4.00 61.20 -33.68
C ALA A 143 -3.37 61.70 -34.98
#